data_fe9103def48806472d7ff920d245f5e7
#
_entry.id   fe9103def48806472d7ff920d245f5e7
#
_cell.length_a   1.000
_cell.length_b   1.000
_cell.length_c   1.000
_cell.angle_alpha   90.00
_cell.angle_beta   90.00
_cell.angle_gamma   90.00
#
_symmetry.space_group_name_H-M   'P 1'
#
loop_
_entity.id
_entity.type
_entity.pdbx_description
1 polymer ?
#
loop_
_entity_poly.entity_id
_entity_poly.type
_entity_poly.pdbx_seq_one_letter_code
_entity_poly.pdbx_strand_id
1 'polypeptide(L)'
;MSDLILHHYPSSPFSEKIRLILGYKQLAWKSVIIPQIMPKPDVVALTGGYRKTPFLQIGADIYCDSALICDVLEHRQPTPTLYPKDQKGLARIVAQWADEKLFWAAMAWNFSPKGAAQMFGGSPDAPVEQWGLKAKVFGDDRAKMRVGMARLPAPDAATAYRSYLRRLSDMLEGQSFLLGAAPSVADFSAY
;
A
#
# COMPACT_ATOMS: atom_id res chain seq x y z
N MET A 1 8.33 7.85 -25.71
CA MET A 1 7.30 7.75 -24.64
C MET A 1 7.83 8.44 -23.39
N SER A 2 7.00 9.19 -22.67
CA SER A 2 7.43 9.85 -21.43
C SER A 2 7.82 8.83 -20.37
N ASP A 3 8.82 9.16 -19.55
CA ASP A 3 9.28 8.34 -18.43
C ASP A 3 8.17 8.12 -17.40
N LEU A 4 8.19 6.97 -16.76
CA LEU A 4 7.42 6.71 -15.56
C LEU A 4 8.28 7.11 -14.35
N ILE A 5 7.82 8.05 -13.54
CA ILE A 5 8.53 8.51 -12.35
C ILE A 5 7.65 8.22 -11.13
N LEU A 6 8.09 7.28 -10.29
CA LEU A 6 7.37 6.95 -9.07
C LEU A 6 7.94 7.74 -7.90
N HIS A 7 7.10 8.59 -7.31
CA HIS A 7 7.42 9.32 -6.08
C HIS A 7 6.97 8.49 -4.89
N HIS A 8 7.94 8.02 -4.09
CA HIS A 8 7.67 7.01 -3.06
C HIS A 8 8.70 7.04 -1.93
N TYR A 9 8.51 6.18 -0.92
CA TYR A 9 9.54 5.79 0.03
C TYR A 9 9.50 4.28 0.26
N PRO A 10 10.66 3.63 0.60
CA PRO A 10 10.79 2.16 0.63
C PRO A 10 9.80 1.43 1.53
N SER A 11 9.54 1.96 2.73
CA SER A 11 8.67 1.32 3.74
C SER A 11 7.17 1.54 3.53
N SER A 12 6.74 2.13 2.40
CA SER A 12 5.32 2.31 2.11
C SER A 12 4.73 1.05 1.47
N PRO A 13 3.73 0.39 2.09
CA PRO A 13 3.06 -0.77 1.50
C PRO A 13 2.41 -0.47 0.14
N PHE A 14 1.72 0.66 0.02
CA PHE A 14 1.12 1.08 -1.25
C PHE A 14 2.17 1.40 -2.33
N SER A 15 3.37 1.85 -1.94
CA SER A 15 4.48 2.00 -2.88
C SER A 15 5.03 0.64 -3.31
N GLU A 16 5.11 -0.33 -2.39
CA GLU A 16 5.51 -1.70 -2.72
C GLU A 16 4.56 -2.30 -3.74
N LYS A 17 3.25 -2.21 -3.52
CA LYS A 17 2.23 -2.62 -4.49
C LYS A 17 2.55 -2.10 -5.90
N ILE A 18 2.83 -0.81 -6.05
CA ILE A 18 3.12 -0.22 -7.36
C ILE A 18 4.48 -0.66 -7.91
N ARG A 19 5.52 -0.81 -7.06
CA ARG A 19 6.82 -1.35 -7.49
C ARG A 19 6.70 -2.77 -8.04
N LEU A 20 5.94 -3.63 -7.34
CA LEU A 20 5.69 -5.01 -7.79
C LEU A 20 4.94 -5.04 -9.12
N ILE A 21 3.93 -4.19 -9.29
CA ILE A 21 3.18 -4.07 -10.54
C ILE A 21 4.07 -3.57 -11.70
N LEU A 22 4.92 -2.58 -11.46
CA LEU A 22 5.88 -2.10 -12.46
C LEU A 22 6.84 -3.23 -12.88
N GLY A 23 7.33 -4.03 -11.92
CA GLY A 23 8.14 -5.21 -12.19
C GLY A 23 7.36 -6.30 -12.96
N TYR A 24 6.15 -6.64 -12.54
CA TYR A 24 5.29 -7.62 -13.21
C TYR A 24 5.01 -7.24 -14.67
N LYS A 25 4.76 -5.95 -14.92
CA LYS A 25 4.53 -5.42 -16.26
C LYS A 25 5.82 -5.16 -17.05
N GLN A 26 6.99 -5.43 -16.48
CA GLN A 26 8.31 -5.16 -17.08
C GLN A 26 8.48 -3.72 -17.56
N LEU A 27 7.91 -2.77 -16.82
CA LEU A 27 8.00 -1.35 -17.13
C LEU A 27 9.23 -0.72 -16.49
N ALA A 28 10.06 -0.08 -17.30
CA ALA A 28 11.15 0.75 -16.79
C ALA A 28 10.60 2.02 -16.14
N TRP A 29 11.14 2.40 -14.99
CA TRP A 29 10.70 3.57 -14.23
C TRP A 29 11.85 4.24 -13.48
N LYS A 30 11.66 5.49 -13.10
CA LYS A 30 12.58 6.28 -12.28
C LYS A 30 12.04 6.41 -10.87
N SER A 31 12.93 6.29 -9.88
CA SER A 31 12.60 6.40 -8.45
C SER A 31 12.90 7.82 -7.96
N VAL A 32 11.92 8.45 -7.34
CA VAL A 32 12.09 9.69 -6.57
C VAL A 32 11.69 9.43 -5.14
N ILE A 33 12.66 9.48 -4.23
CA ILE A 33 12.41 9.27 -2.81
C ILE A 33 11.87 10.55 -2.19
N ILE A 34 10.73 10.45 -1.53
CA ILE A 34 10.05 11.56 -0.86
C ILE A 34 10.01 11.34 0.67
N PRO A 35 9.88 12.40 1.48
CA PRO A 35 9.75 12.28 2.93
C PRO A 35 8.55 11.42 3.33
N GLN A 36 8.70 10.63 4.42
CA GLN A 36 7.61 9.79 4.94
C GLN A 36 6.52 10.60 5.63
N ILE A 37 6.90 11.69 6.31
CA ILE A 37 6.01 12.56 7.09
C ILE A 37 6.11 14.00 6.58
N MET A 38 5.14 14.83 6.94
CA MET A 38 5.18 16.27 6.65
C MET A 38 6.33 16.96 7.45
N PRO A 39 6.92 18.03 6.90
CA PRO A 39 6.56 18.74 5.66
C PRO A 39 7.09 18.02 4.39
N LYS A 40 6.33 18.15 3.29
CA LYS A 40 6.66 17.64 1.95
C LYS A 40 6.42 18.73 0.91
N PRO A 41 7.20 19.81 0.91
CA PRO A 41 6.89 20.99 0.08
C PRO A 41 6.80 20.65 -1.41
N ASP A 42 7.74 19.88 -1.95
CA ASP A 42 7.76 19.49 -3.36
C ASP A 42 6.58 18.60 -3.75
N VAL A 43 6.19 17.67 -2.85
CA VAL A 43 5.03 16.81 -3.07
C VAL A 43 3.74 17.62 -3.12
N VAL A 44 3.57 18.55 -2.16
CA VAL A 44 2.37 19.41 -2.08
C VAL A 44 2.28 20.30 -3.33
N ALA A 45 3.41 20.86 -3.79
CA ALA A 45 3.46 21.68 -4.99
C ALA A 45 3.09 20.88 -6.26
N LEU A 46 3.68 19.67 -6.43
CA LEU A 46 3.42 18.82 -7.59
C LEU A 46 1.98 18.27 -7.64
N THR A 47 1.39 17.96 -6.50
CA THR A 47 0.14 17.22 -6.41
C THR A 47 -1.08 18.09 -6.12
N GLY A 48 -0.92 19.41 -5.96
CA GLY A 48 -2.00 20.30 -5.54
C GLY A 48 -2.51 20.03 -4.12
N GLY A 49 -1.64 19.50 -3.23
CA GLY A 49 -1.97 19.25 -1.83
C GLY A 49 -2.17 17.79 -1.44
N TYR A 50 -2.17 16.85 -2.40
CA TYR A 50 -2.23 15.42 -2.08
C TYR A 50 -0.94 14.97 -1.40
N ARG A 51 -1.03 14.47 -0.18
CA ARG A 51 0.12 14.14 0.67
C ARG A 51 0.38 12.64 0.86
N LYS A 52 -0.52 11.77 0.36
CA LYS A 52 -0.36 10.32 0.44
C LYS A 52 0.68 9.83 -0.56
N THR A 53 1.11 8.60 -0.40
CA THR A 53 2.19 7.96 -1.17
C THR A 53 1.77 6.56 -1.57
N PRO A 54 2.08 6.10 -2.80
CA PRO A 54 2.84 6.77 -3.85
C PRO A 54 1.99 7.70 -4.72
N PHE A 55 2.66 8.45 -5.60
CA PHE A 55 2.06 9.03 -6.79
C PHE A 55 2.98 8.82 -8.00
N LEU A 56 2.37 8.72 -9.19
CA LEU A 56 3.07 8.47 -10.44
C LEU A 56 3.06 9.73 -11.30
N GLN A 57 4.20 10.08 -11.84
CA GLN A 57 4.34 11.17 -12.82
C GLN A 57 4.64 10.61 -14.20
N ILE A 58 3.94 11.12 -15.22
CA ILE A 58 4.17 10.79 -16.63
C ILE A 58 4.18 12.11 -17.41
N GLY A 59 5.36 12.60 -17.75
CA GLY A 59 5.48 13.95 -18.33
C GLY A 59 5.02 15.01 -17.33
N ALA A 60 4.01 15.80 -17.69
CA ALA A 60 3.41 16.82 -16.82
C ALA A 60 2.26 16.29 -15.95
N ASP A 61 1.76 15.09 -16.22
CA ASP A 61 0.61 14.52 -15.54
C ASP A 61 1.01 13.84 -14.22
N ILE A 62 0.23 14.07 -13.17
CA ILE A 62 0.43 13.51 -11.83
C ILE A 62 -0.79 12.65 -11.47
N TYR A 63 -0.56 11.35 -11.27
CA TYR A 63 -1.58 10.36 -10.91
C TYR A 63 -1.46 10.03 -9.44
N CYS A 64 -2.45 10.44 -8.66
CA CYS A 64 -2.56 10.16 -7.23
C CYS A 64 -3.56 9.04 -7.00
N ASP A 65 -3.34 8.24 -5.94
CA ASP A 65 -4.05 7.03 -5.59
C ASP A 65 -3.55 5.76 -6.31
N SER A 66 -3.23 4.73 -5.50
CA SER A 66 -2.65 3.48 -6.03
C SER A 66 -3.60 2.70 -6.93
N ALA A 67 -4.92 2.79 -6.73
CA ALA A 67 -5.88 2.13 -7.60
C ALA A 67 -5.93 2.79 -8.98
N LEU A 68 -5.91 4.13 -9.03
CA LEU A 68 -5.81 4.88 -10.28
C LEU A 68 -4.48 4.59 -10.99
N ILE A 69 -3.37 4.53 -10.24
CA ILE A 69 -2.06 4.18 -10.82
C ILE A 69 -2.11 2.79 -11.47
N CYS A 70 -2.74 1.80 -10.85
CA CYS A 70 -2.94 0.47 -11.44
C CYS A 70 -3.67 0.55 -12.78
N ASP A 71 -4.73 1.35 -12.87
CA ASP A 71 -5.49 1.52 -14.12
C ASP A 71 -4.67 2.22 -15.21
N VAL A 72 -3.89 3.24 -14.86
CA VAL A 72 -2.97 3.93 -15.77
C VAL A 72 -1.91 2.97 -16.32
N LEU A 73 -1.31 2.16 -15.44
CA LEU A 73 -0.31 1.17 -15.84
C LEU A 73 -0.92 0.05 -16.69
N GLU A 74 -2.15 -0.38 -16.39
CA GLU A 74 -2.88 -1.36 -17.21
C GLU A 74 -3.18 -0.81 -18.60
N HIS A 75 -3.62 0.44 -18.69
CA HIS A 75 -3.89 1.08 -19.98
C HIS A 75 -2.60 1.23 -20.82
N ARG A 76 -1.49 1.59 -20.17
CA ARG A 76 -0.19 1.78 -20.83
C ARG A 76 0.43 0.47 -21.32
N GLN A 77 0.30 -0.59 -20.53
CA GLN A 77 0.83 -1.93 -20.78
C GLN A 77 -0.24 -2.97 -20.43
N PRO A 78 -1.15 -3.32 -21.37
CA PRO A 78 -2.26 -4.24 -21.07
C PRO A 78 -1.82 -5.68 -20.78
N THR A 79 -0.62 -6.09 -21.20
CA THR A 79 -0.10 -7.44 -21.04
C THR A 79 1.24 -7.42 -20.30
N PRO A 80 1.42 -8.21 -19.23
CA PRO A 80 0.42 -9.05 -18.57
C PRO A 80 -0.67 -8.22 -17.88
N THR A 81 -1.91 -8.70 -17.89
CA THR A 81 -3.05 -7.94 -17.31
C THR A 81 -3.08 -8.02 -15.78
N LEU A 82 -3.51 -6.92 -15.14
CA LEU A 82 -3.85 -6.88 -13.72
C LEU A 82 -5.29 -7.33 -13.44
N TYR A 83 -6.11 -7.40 -14.49
CA TYR A 83 -7.55 -7.66 -14.39
C TYR A 83 -7.95 -8.87 -15.23
N PRO A 84 -8.05 -10.07 -14.65
CA PRO A 84 -8.52 -11.25 -15.38
C PRO A 84 -9.86 -10.96 -16.07
N LYS A 85 -9.98 -11.38 -17.34
CA LYS A 85 -11.08 -10.96 -18.24
C LYS A 85 -12.47 -11.14 -17.61
N ASP A 86 -12.72 -12.33 -17.05
CA ASP A 86 -14.03 -12.68 -16.51
C ASP A 86 -14.20 -12.33 -15.03
N GLN A 87 -13.16 -11.78 -14.38
CA GLN A 87 -13.11 -11.50 -12.95
C GLN A 87 -12.68 -10.06 -12.63
N LYS A 88 -12.68 -9.18 -13.60
CA LYS A 88 -12.23 -7.78 -13.42
C LYS A 88 -12.95 -7.07 -12.27
N GLY A 89 -14.27 -7.24 -12.16
CA GLY A 89 -15.06 -6.68 -11.07
C GLY A 89 -14.66 -7.26 -9.71
N LEU A 90 -14.50 -8.58 -9.64
CA LEU A 90 -14.07 -9.27 -8.42
C LEU A 90 -12.66 -8.85 -8.00
N ALA A 91 -11.72 -8.78 -8.94
CA ALA A 91 -10.36 -8.33 -8.67
C ALA A 91 -10.31 -6.92 -8.06
N ARG A 92 -11.14 -6.01 -8.55
CA ARG A 92 -11.26 -4.64 -8.01
C ARG A 92 -11.89 -4.62 -6.62
N ILE A 93 -12.92 -5.43 -6.38
CA ILE A 93 -13.57 -5.52 -5.05
C ILE A 93 -12.60 -6.08 -4.03
N VAL A 94 -11.87 -7.15 -4.36
CA VAL A 94 -10.87 -7.74 -3.45
C VAL A 94 -9.73 -6.76 -3.19
N ALA A 95 -9.23 -6.08 -4.23
CA ALA A 95 -8.18 -5.07 -4.07
C ALA A 95 -8.64 -3.91 -3.17
N GLN A 96 -9.83 -3.38 -3.37
CA GLN A 96 -10.38 -2.32 -2.52
C GLN A 96 -10.55 -2.79 -1.07
N TRP A 97 -11.08 -4.00 -0.86
CA TRP A 97 -11.18 -4.58 0.47
C TRP A 97 -9.81 -4.72 1.14
N ALA A 98 -8.79 -5.16 0.39
CA ALA A 98 -7.43 -5.28 0.90
C ALA A 98 -6.85 -3.91 1.27
N ASP A 99 -6.96 -2.92 0.39
CA ASP A 99 -6.47 -1.56 0.62
C ASP A 99 -7.18 -0.85 1.79
N GLU A 100 -8.44 -1.20 2.11
CA GLU A 100 -9.23 -0.55 3.15
C GLU A 100 -9.34 -1.36 4.44
N LYS A 101 -9.61 -2.67 4.36
CA LYS A 101 -9.92 -3.50 5.54
C LYS A 101 -8.71 -4.31 6.00
N LEU A 102 -8.11 -5.09 5.10
CA LEU A 102 -6.93 -5.89 5.41
C LEU A 102 -5.76 -4.99 5.86
N PHE A 103 -5.48 -3.93 5.10
CA PHE A 103 -4.44 -2.96 5.43
C PHE A 103 -4.56 -2.39 6.84
N TRP A 104 -5.75 -1.92 7.24
CA TRP A 104 -5.90 -1.32 8.58
C TRP A 104 -5.86 -2.35 9.70
N ALA A 105 -6.30 -3.59 9.45
CA ALA A 105 -6.16 -4.68 10.42
C ALA A 105 -4.66 -5.06 10.59
N ALA A 106 -3.91 -5.17 9.48
CA ALA A 106 -2.47 -5.40 9.51
C ALA A 106 -1.71 -4.26 10.19
N MET A 107 -2.07 -3.00 9.91
CA MET A 107 -1.44 -1.84 10.55
C MET A 107 -1.69 -1.80 12.06
N ALA A 108 -2.87 -2.18 12.54
CA ALA A 108 -3.13 -2.29 13.98
C ALA A 108 -2.26 -3.35 14.65
N TRP A 109 -1.97 -4.45 13.94
CA TRP A 109 -1.03 -5.48 14.40
C TRP A 109 0.41 -4.97 14.42
N ASN A 110 0.86 -4.35 13.31
CA ASN A 110 2.22 -3.83 13.15
C ASN A 110 2.55 -2.68 14.12
N PHE A 111 1.54 -1.88 14.50
CA PHE A 111 1.67 -0.80 15.50
C PHE A 111 1.29 -1.24 16.91
N SER A 112 1.23 -2.54 17.19
CA SER A 112 1.28 -3.05 18.57
C SER A 112 2.58 -2.60 19.25
N PRO A 113 2.67 -2.59 20.59
CA PRO A 113 3.89 -2.15 21.29
C PRO A 113 5.18 -2.84 20.78
N LYS A 114 5.12 -4.16 20.58
CA LYS A 114 6.26 -4.92 20.04
C LYS A 114 6.58 -4.57 18.58
N GLY A 115 5.56 -4.42 17.76
CA GLY A 115 5.72 -4.02 16.36
C GLY A 115 6.28 -2.61 16.22
N ALA A 116 5.81 -1.66 17.02
CA ALA A 116 6.32 -0.31 17.05
C ALA A 116 7.79 -0.27 17.55
N ALA A 117 8.12 -1.04 18.58
CA ALA A 117 9.49 -1.19 19.07
C ALA A 117 10.42 -1.76 17.99
N GLN A 118 9.98 -2.80 17.26
CA GLN A 118 10.73 -3.35 16.13
C GLN A 118 10.92 -2.30 15.01
N MET A 119 9.87 -1.59 14.64
CA MET A 119 9.88 -0.65 13.49
C MET A 119 10.74 0.60 13.77
N PHE A 120 10.67 1.16 14.96
CA PHE A 120 11.30 2.44 15.31
C PHE A 120 12.52 2.29 16.23
N GLY A 121 12.65 1.18 16.93
CA GLY A 121 13.76 0.87 17.85
C GLY A 121 14.69 -0.25 17.35
N GLY A 122 14.33 -0.94 16.26
CA GLY A 122 15.13 -2.00 15.64
C GLY A 122 15.03 -3.36 16.32
N SER A 123 14.31 -3.49 17.44
CA SER A 123 14.06 -4.73 18.17
C SER A 123 12.67 -4.70 18.80
N PRO A 124 11.93 -5.83 18.88
CA PRO A 124 10.64 -5.88 19.57
C PRO A 124 10.74 -5.63 21.09
N ASP A 125 11.95 -5.75 21.65
CA ASP A 125 12.24 -5.54 23.06
C ASP A 125 13.00 -4.22 23.33
N ALA A 126 13.10 -3.34 22.30
CA ALA A 126 13.75 -2.04 22.45
C ALA A 126 13.03 -1.19 23.52
N PRO A 127 13.75 -0.51 24.42
CA PRO A 127 13.15 0.33 25.44
C PRO A 127 12.41 1.52 24.80
N VAL A 128 11.27 1.91 25.37
CA VAL A 128 10.35 2.91 24.82
C VAL A 128 11.01 4.29 24.61
N GLU A 129 12.02 4.62 25.39
CA GLU A 129 12.79 5.84 25.30
C GLU A 129 13.50 5.99 23.94
N GLN A 130 13.82 4.87 23.29
CA GLN A 130 14.52 4.86 22.00
C GLN A 130 13.58 5.09 20.82
N TRP A 131 12.32 4.72 20.94
CA TRP A 131 11.39 4.71 19.80
C TRP A 131 10.06 5.46 20.01
N GLY A 132 9.65 5.69 21.25
CA GLY A 132 8.32 6.21 21.59
C GLY A 132 8.03 7.55 20.91
N LEU A 133 8.98 8.48 20.92
CA LEU A 133 8.82 9.78 20.26
C LEU A 133 8.68 9.64 18.74
N LYS A 134 9.48 8.80 18.11
CA LYS A 134 9.42 8.55 16.66
C LYS A 134 8.07 7.93 16.27
N ALA A 135 7.61 6.94 17.03
CA ALA A 135 6.32 6.31 16.83
C ALA A 135 5.16 7.31 17.00
N LYS A 136 5.24 8.18 18.02
CA LYS A 136 4.24 9.24 18.25
C LYS A 136 4.18 10.21 17.07
N VAL A 137 5.31 10.76 16.65
CA VAL A 137 5.38 11.73 15.52
C VAL A 137 4.82 11.10 14.24
N PHE A 138 5.21 9.86 13.95
CA PHE A 138 4.68 9.12 12.81
C PHE A 138 3.17 8.87 12.94
N GLY A 139 2.70 8.45 14.10
CA GLY A 139 1.28 8.21 14.38
C GLY A 139 0.42 9.47 14.23
N ASP A 140 0.89 10.60 14.74
CA ASP A 140 0.21 11.91 14.64
C ASP A 140 0.10 12.37 13.17
N ASP A 141 1.16 12.18 12.38
CA ASP A 141 1.13 12.47 10.95
C ASP A 141 0.11 11.60 10.21
N ARG A 142 0.06 10.29 10.51
CA ARG A 142 -0.88 9.35 9.92
C ARG A 142 -2.32 9.59 10.37
N ALA A 143 -2.54 10.06 11.60
CA ALA A 143 -3.87 10.41 12.09
C ALA A 143 -4.55 11.49 11.21
N LYS A 144 -3.78 12.47 10.76
CA LYS A 144 -4.28 13.55 9.86
C LYS A 144 -4.71 13.04 8.48
N MET A 145 -4.18 11.89 8.02
CA MET A 145 -4.56 11.28 6.74
C MET A 145 -5.78 10.37 6.85
N ARG A 146 -6.23 10.05 8.06
CA ARG A 146 -7.29 9.07 8.35
C ARG A 146 -8.62 9.71 8.75
N VAL A 147 -8.75 11.01 8.62
CA VAL A 147 -10.00 11.70 8.96
C VAL A 147 -11.16 11.10 8.17
N GLY A 148 -12.22 10.71 8.89
CA GLY A 148 -13.39 10.06 8.30
C GLY A 148 -13.28 8.54 8.05
N MET A 149 -12.15 7.91 8.30
CA MET A 149 -11.98 6.46 8.14
C MET A 149 -12.31 5.71 9.42
N ALA A 150 -13.25 4.77 9.35
CA ALA A 150 -13.59 3.88 10.46
C ALA A 150 -12.41 2.93 10.79
N ARG A 151 -12.15 2.76 12.08
CA ARG A 151 -11.12 1.85 12.60
C ARG A 151 -11.72 0.85 13.57
N LEU A 152 -11.23 -0.38 13.52
CA LEU A 152 -11.50 -1.35 14.57
C LEU A 152 -10.63 -1.03 15.80
N PRO A 153 -11.15 -1.23 17.02
CA PRO A 153 -10.34 -1.29 18.23
C PRO A 153 -9.18 -2.30 18.06
N ALA A 154 -8.05 -2.08 18.72
CA ALA A 154 -6.88 -2.93 18.52
C ALA A 154 -7.10 -4.43 18.74
N PRO A 155 -7.84 -4.89 19.78
CA PRO A 155 -8.16 -6.31 19.94
C PRO A 155 -8.99 -6.89 18.78
N ASP A 156 -9.99 -6.13 18.32
CA ASP A 156 -10.85 -6.53 17.20
C ASP A 156 -10.08 -6.57 15.89
N ALA A 157 -9.19 -5.60 15.67
CA ALA A 157 -8.32 -5.55 14.51
C ALA A 157 -7.39 -6.78 14.45
N ALA A 158 -6.81 -7.21 15.58
CA ALA A 158 -5.98 -8.40 15.64
C ALA A 158 -6.77 -9.68 15.31
N THR A 159 -8.00 -9.78 15.80
CA THR A 159 -8.91 -10.90 15.51
C THR A 159 -9.33 -10.89 14.04
N ALA A 160 -9.70 -9.73 13.51
CA ALA A 160 -10.03 -9.55 12.09
C ALA A 160 -8.85 -9.91 11.18
N TYR A 161 -7.63 -9.46 11.51
CA TYR A 161 -6.43 -9.77 10.73
C TYR A 161 -6.19 -11.28 10.61
N ARG A 162 -6.26 -12.02 11.73
CA ARG A 162 -6.14 -13.49 11.71
C ARG A 162 -7.24 -14.15 10.86
N SER A 163 -8.47 -13.67 10.96
CA SER A 163 -9.58 -14.18 10.14
C SER A 163 -9.35 -13.89 8.65
N TYR A 164 -8.85 -12.72 8.30
CA TYR A 164 -8.55 -12.36 6.91
C TYR A 164 -7.42 -13.21 6.34
N LEU A 165 -6.36 -13.46 7.11
CA LEU A 165 -5.27 -14.34 6.67
C LEU A 165 -5.76 -15.78 6.41
N ARG A 166 -6.66 -16.33 7.25
CA ARG A 166 -7.26 -17.65 7.01
C ARG A 166 -8.02 -17.65 5.69
N ARG A 167 -8.90 -16.67 5.45
CA ARG A 167 -9.68 -16.57 4.20
C ARG A 167 -8.79 -16.44 2.98
N LEU A 168 -7.67 -15.71 3.06
CA LEU A 168 -6.70 -15.63 1.98
C LEU A 168 -6.00 -16.98 1.77
N SER A 169 -5.66 -17.70 2.86
CA SER A 169 -5.15 -19.07 2.76
C SER A 169 -6.15 -20.01 2.09
N ASP A 170 -7.43 -19.96 2.50
CA ASP A 170 -8.48 -20.78 1.89
C ASP A 170 -8.65 -20.49 0.38
N MET A 171 -8.51 -19.21 -0.01
CA MET A 171 -8.54 -18.83 -1.43
C MET A 171 -7.35 -19.37 -2.23
N LEU A 172 -6.21 -19.59 -1.60
CA LEU A 172 -4.99 -20.11 -2.22
C LEU A 172 -4.92 -21.65 -2.21
N GLU A 173 -5.90 -22.34 -1.62
CA GLU A 173 -5.99 -23.79 -1.72
C GLU A 173 -6.26 -24.21 -3.18
N GLY A 174 -5.30 -24.89 -3.77
CA GLY A 174 -5.42 -25.41 -5.13
C GLY A 174 -5.16 -24.42 -6.27
N GLN A 175 -4.76 -23.18 -5.95
CA GLN A 175 -4.37 -22.19 -6.98
C GLN A 175 -3.19 -21.33 -6.51
N SER A 176 -2.46 -20.77 -7.49
CA SER A 176 -1.23 -20.02 -7.21
C SER A 176 -1.46 -18.57 -6.76
N PHE A 177 -2.60 -17.98 -7.13
CA PHE A 177 -2.96 -16.58 -6.85
C PHE A 177 -4.43 -16.49 -6.45
N LEU A 178 -4.83 -15.40 -5.80
CA LEU A 178 -6.18 -15.23 -5.22
C LEU A 178 -7.32 -15.46 -6.22
N LEU A 179 -7.11 -15.20 -7.49
CA LEU A 179 -8.13 -15.31 -8.53
C LEU A 179 -7.71 -16.24 -9.69
N GLY A 180 -6.82 -17.19 -9.46
CA GLY A 180 -6.48 -18.20 -10.45
C GLY A 180 -4.98 -18.44 -10.65
N ALA A 181 -4.57 -18.64 -11.91
CA ALA A 181 -3.21 -19.09 -12.25
C ALA A 181 -2.19 -17.95 -12.45
N ALA A 182 -2.63 -16.70 -12.49
CA ALA A 182 -1.78 -15.52 -12.67
C ALA A 182 -2.11 -14.45 -11.63
N PRO A 183 -1.11 -13.64 -11.22
CA PRO A 183 -1.36 -12.55 -10.28
C PRO A 183 -2.27 -11.49 -10.89
N SER A 184 -3.12 -10.91 -10.07
CA SER A 184 -4.04 -9.84 -10.39
C SER A 184 -3.85 -8.65 -9.44
N VAL A 185 -4.55 -7.55 -9.67
CA VAL A 185 -4.54 -6.41 -8.74
C VAL A 185 -4.94 -6.80 -7.31
N ALA A 186 -5.74 -7.87 -7.14
CA ALA A 186 -6.12 -8.41 -5.84
C ALA A 186 -4.90 -8.92 -5.06
N ASP A 187 -4.01 -9.66 -5.72
CA ASP A 187 -2.79 -10.21 -5.13
C ASP A 187 -1.83 -9.10 -4.71
N PHE A 188 -1.60 -8.13 -5.60
CA PHE A 188 -0.73 -6.97 -5.31
C PHE A 188 -1.26 -6.06 -4.20
N SER A 189 -2.59 -6.02 -3.98
CA SER A 189 -3.19 -5.26 -2.88
C SER A 189 -3.18 -6.03 -1.55
N ALA A 190 -3.21 -7.36 -1.60
CA ALA A 190 -3.20 -8.21 -0.40
C ALA A 190 -1.79 -8.49 0.13
N TYR A 191 -0.76 -8.36 -0.71
CA TYR A 191 0.64 -8.49 -0.34
C TYR A 191 1.07 -7.38 0.61
#